data_a599ed8f9d2fa88729dd57fea9e8af57
#
_entry.id   a599ed8f9d2fa88729dd57fea9e8af57
#
_cell.length_a   1.000
_cell.length_b   1.000
_cell.length_c   1.000
_cell.angle_alpha   90.00
_cell.angle_beta   90.00
_cell.angle_gamma   90.00
#
_symmetry.space_group_name_H-M   'P 1'
#
loop_
_entity.id
_entity.type
_entity.pdbx_description
1 polymer ?
#
loop_
_entity_poly.entity_id
_entity_poly.type
_entity_poly.pdbx_seq_one_letter_code
_entity_poly.pdbx_strand_id
1 'polypeptide(L)'
;MRIISGKLKGKKIFFSKSTTTRPLKDSVKESIFNILTHSKLLNISLDNSNILDLYSGFGSFGLECISRGAQKITFVEKNEIIAKILKKNLLTLGIKNGITLVVDDIKKFLSRDLFEKY
;
A
#
# COMPACT_ATOMS: atom_id res chain seq x y z
N MET A 1 14.41 -0.03 0.39
CA MET A 1 13.06 0.15 -0.14
C MET A 1 12.65 1.62 0.00
N ARG A 2 12.04 2.18 -1.02
CA ARG A 2 11.69 3.61 -1.03
C ARG A 2 10.46 3.90 -1.88
N ILE A 3 9.88 5.07 -1.67
CA ILE A 3 8.81 5.60 -2.51
C ILE A 3 9.43 6.22 -3.77
N ILE A 4 8.90 5.87 -4.93
CA ILE A 4 9.49 6.19 -6.24
C ILE A 4 9.05 7.56 -6.75
N SER A 5 7.78 7.91 -6.58
CA SER A 5 7.22 9.12 -7.16
C SER A 5 6.16 9.74 -6.24
N GLY A 6 5.69 10.93 -6.61
CA GLY A 6 4.64 11.65 -5.88
C GLY A 6 5.20 12.52 -4.75
N LYS A 7 4.31 12.94 -3.87
CA LYS A 7 4.64 13.90 -2.79
C LYS A 7 5.64 13.37 -1.76
N LEU A 8 5.75 12.04 -1.64
CA LEU A 8 6.68 11.38 -0.70
C LEU A 8 7.87 10.75 -1.42
N LYS A 9 8.15 11.14 -2.65
CA LYS A 9 9.26 10.62 -3.45
C LYS A 9 10.58 10.60 -2.67
N GLY A 10 11.29 9.48 -2.73
CA GLY A 10 12.59 9.28 -2.10
C GLY A 10 12.54 8.90 -0.63
N LYS A 11 11.38 8.92 0.01
CA LYS A 11 11.25 8.52 1.41
C LYS A 11 11.47 7.03 1.57
N LYS A 12 12.18 6.66 2.64
CA LYS A 12 12.49 5.27 2.94
C LYS A 12 11.29 4.53 3.52
N ILE A 13 11.23 3.25 3.22
CA ILE A 13 10.23 2.33 3.76
C ILE A 13 10.98 1.25 4.54
N PHE A 14 10.67 1.10 5.83
CA PHE A 14 11.28 0.07 6.67
C PHE A 14 10.77 -1.31 6.25
N PHE A 15 11.65 -2.30 6.37
CA PHE A 15 11.33 -3.70 6.13
C PHE A 15 12.23 -4.56 7.00
N SER A 16 11.89 -5.85 7.15
CA SER A 16 12.71 -6.79 7.91
C SER A 16 13.20 -7.92 7.00
N LYS A 17 14.51 -8.16 7.02
CA LYS A 17 15.12 -9.27 6.28
C LYS A 17 14.86 -10.63 6.93
N SER A 18 14.45 -10.63 8.20
CA SER A 18 14.18 -11.87 8.94
C SER A 18 12.83 -12.50 8.64
N THR A 19 11.99 -11.82 7.87
CA THR A 19 10.66 -12.34 7.48
C THR A 19 10.75 -13.02 6.11
N THR A 20 9.73 -13.83 5.78
CA THR A 20 9.60 -14.44 4.46
C THR A 20 9.07 -13.47 3.42
N THR A 21 8.52 -12.34 3.86
CA THR A 21 8.00 -11.30 2.98
C THR A 21 9.15 -10.59 2.27
N ARG A 22 9.08 -10.53 0.94
CA ARG A 22 10.08 -9.87 0.11
C ARG A 22 9.63 -8.46 -0.23
N PRO A 23 10.51 -7.46 -0.13
CA PRO A 23 10.21 -6.12 -0.64
C PRO A 23 10.00 -6.14 -2.14
N LEU A 24 9.06 -5.34 -2.61
CA LEU A 24 8.86 -5.14 -4.04
C LEU A 24 10.02 -4.30 -4.59
N LYS A 25 10.72 -4.81 -5.60
CA LYS A 25 11.85 -4.10 -6.21
C LYS A 25 11.39 -2.79 -6.82
N ASP A 26 12.23 -1.75 -6.76
CA ASP A 26 11.94 -0.43 -7.31
C ASP A 26 11.55 -0.49 -8.78
N SER A 27 12.27 -1.25 -9.59
CA SER A 27 12.00 -1.39 -11.02
C SER A 27 10.66 -2.03 -11.31
N VAL A 28 10.28 -3.03 -10.52
CA VAL A 28 8.99 -3.72 -10.65
C VAL A 28 7.85 -2.76 -10.24
N LYS A 29 8.02 -2.07 -9.13
CA LYS A 29 7.05 -1.10 -8.65
C LYS A 29 6.83 0.01 -9.67
N GLU A 30 7.89 0.56 -10.22
CA GLU A 30 7.83 1.59 -11.25
C GLU A 30 7.09 1.09 -12.49
N SER A 31 7.37 -0.12 -12.95
CA SER A 31 6.68 -0.73 -14.09
C SER A 31 5.18 -0.88 -13.84
N ILE A 32 4.79 -1.35 -12.65
CA ILE A 32 3.38 -1.50 -12.27
C ILE A 32 2.67 -0.15 -12.32
N PHE A 33 3.24 0.88 -11.70
CA PHE A 33 2.63 2.20 -11.66
C PHE A 33 2.61 2.89 -13.02
N ASN A 34 3.60 2.66 -13.87
CA ASN A 34 3.58 3.15 -15.25
C ASN A 34 2.40 2.54 -16.03
N ILE A 35 2.15 1.25 -15.85
CA ILE A 35 0.98 0.60 -16.47
C ILE A 35 -0.31 1.21 -15.94
N LEU A 36 -0.45 1.37 -14.62
CA LEU A 36 -1.65 1.90 -14.00
C LEU A 36 -1.96 3.34 -14.42
N THR A 37 -0.93 4.16 -14.60
CA THR A 37 -1.11 5.59 -14.86
C THR A 37 -1.15 5.94 -16.35
N HIS A 38 -0.55 5.14 -17.21
CA HIS A 38 -0.38 5.47 -18.62
C HIS A 38 -1.11 4.53 -19.58
N SER A 39 -1.63 3.40 -19.12
CA SER A 39 -2.36 2.47 -19.98
C SER A 39 -3.73 3.04 -20.33
N LYS A 40 -3.98 3.20 -21.64
CA LYS A 40 -5.28 3.64 -22.15
C LYS A 40 -6.39 2.60 -21.93
N LEU A 41 -6.00 1.35 -21.71
CA LEU A 41 -6.97 0.25 -21.51
C LEU A 41 -7.58 0.24 -20.11
N LEU A 42 -6.88 0.80 -19.11
CA LEU A 42 -7.30 0.68 -17.73
C LEU A 42 -8.20 1.81 -17.25
N ASN A 43 -8.14 2.98 -17.84
CA ASN A 43 -8.96 4.13 -17.47
C ASN A 43 -9.02 4.35 -15.93
N ILE A 44 -7.85 4.29 -15.28
CA ILE A 44 -7.69 4.42 -13.82
C ILE A 44 -6.99 5.73 -13.49
N SER A 45 -7.47 6.42 -12.47
CA SER A 45 -6.75 7.54 -11.86
C SER A 45 -6.42 7.19 -10.42
N LEU A 46 -5.14 7.34 -10.04
CA LEU A 46 -4.73 7.19 -8.65
C LEU A 46 -5.11 8.40 -7.82
N ASP A 47 -5.15 9.58 -8.42
CA ASP A 47 -5.51 10.81 -7.71
C ASP A 47 -6.95 10.72 -7.19
N ASN A 48 -7.12 11.00 -5.90
CA ASN A 48 -8.40 10.91 -5.19
C ASN A 48 -9.01 9.50 -5.17
N SER A 49 -8.23 8.46 -5.43
CA SER A 49 -8.73 7.08 -5.46
C SER A 49 -8.89 6.47 -4.07
N ASN A 50 -9.72 5.44 -4.00
CA ASN A 50 -9.85 4.58 -2.84
C ASN A 50 -9.20 3.24 -3.16
N ILE A 51 -8.22 2.83 -2.36
CA ILE A 51 -7.39 1.66 -2.62
C ILE A 51 -7.62 0.61 -1.54
N LEU A 52 -7.78 -0.62 -1.97
CA LEU A 52 -7.76 -1.79 -1.09
C LEU A 52 -6.49 -2.58 -1.40
N ASP A 53 -5.54 -2.56 -0.46
CA ASP A 53 -4.26 -3.24 -0.59
C ASP A 53 -4.29 -4.53 0.20
N LEU A 54 -4.60 -5.60 -0.49
CA LEU A 54 -4.57 -6.95 0.07
C LEU A 54 -3.13 -7.47 0.08
N TYR A 55 -2.76 -8.27 1.09
CA TYR A 55 -1.39 -8.74 1.27
C TYR A 55 -0.39 -7.58 1.35
N SER A 56 -0.69 -6.62 2.20
CA SER A 56 0.01 -5.33 2.21
C SER A 56 1.50 -5.42 2.52
N GLY A 57 1.92 -6.42 3.28
CA GLY A 57 3.31 -6.53 3.69
C GLY A 57 3.77 -5.28 4.43
N PHE A 58 4.93 -4.77 4.06
CA PHE A 58 5.50 -3.55 4.67
C PHE A 58 4.85 -2.26 4.18
N GLY A 59 3.90 -2.35 3.26
CA GLY A 59 3.13 -1.21 2.77
C GLY A 59 3.65 -0.56 1.49
N SER A 60 4.63 -1.15 0.82
CA SER A 60 5.29 -0.53 -0.33
C SER A 60 4.31 -0.08 -1.42
N PHE A 61 3.36 -0.93 -1.79
CA PHE A 61 2.39 -0.60 -2.84
C PHE A 61 1.42 0.51 -2.41
N GLY A 62 0.78 0.34 -1.25
CA GLY A 62 -0.19 1.31 -0.75
C GLY A 62 0.42 2.66 -0.42
N LEU A 63 1.65 2.67 0.15
CA LEU A 63 2.37 3.91 0.42
C LEU A 63 2.70 4.65 -0.89
N GLU A 64 3.04 3.91 -1.94
CA GLU A 64 3.24 4.49 -3.26
C GLU A 64 1.95 5.12 -3.80
N CYS A 65 0.80 4.44 -3.63
CA CYS A 65 -0.50 4.98 -4.02
C CYS A 65 -0.82 6.29 -3.28
N ILE A 66 -0.56 6.34 -1.98
CA ILE A 66 -0.75 7.56 -1.17
C ILE A 66 0.13 8.69 -1.72
N SER A 67 1.40 8.39 -1.96
CA SER A 67 2.33 9.38 -2.49
C SER A 67 1.86 9.96 -3.83
N ARG A 68 1.18 9.16 -4.62
CA ARG A 68 0.66 9.55 -5.95
C ARG A 68 -0.77 10.09 -5.92
N GLY A 69 -1.32 10.34 -4.73
CA GLY A 69 -2.58 11.06 -4.59
C GLY A 69 -3.80 10.27 -4.17
N ALA A 70 -3.66 8.99 -3.83
CA ALA A 70 -4.79 8.21 -3.33
C ALA A 70 -5.38 8.87 -2.08
N GLN A 71 -6.70 8.88 -2.01
CA GLN A 71 -7.43 9.54 -0.92
C GLN A 71 -7.58 8.64 0.30
N LYS A 72 -7.93 7.38 0.07
CA LYS A 72 -8.15 6.39 1.13
C LYS A 72 -7.47 5.09 0.78
N ILE A 73 -6.83 4.48 1.77
CA ILE A 73 -6.24 3.15 1.63
C ILE A 73 -6.65 2.28 2.80
N THR A 74 -7.08 1.08 2.49
CA THR A 74 -7.22 0.01 3.47
C THR A 74 -6.13 -1.01 3.22
N PHE A 75 -5.25 -1.18 4.21
CA PHE A 75 -4.22 -2.20 4.19
C PHE A 75 -4.73 -3.44 4.91
N VAL A 76 -4.58 -4.60 4.31
CA VAL A 76 -4.93 -5.88 4.95
C VAL A 76 -3.69 -6.75 4.99
N GLU A 77 -3.23 -7.09 6.21
CA GLU A 77 -2.05 -7.92 6.44
C GLU A 77 -2.34 -8.87 7.62
N LYS A 78 -2.12 -10.16 7.42
CA LYS A 78 -2.40 -11.14 8.49
C LYS A 78 -1.27 -11.27 9.50
N ASN A 79 -0.02 -11.01 9.12
CA ASN A 79 1.14 -11.16 9.99
C ASN A 79 1.28 -9.94 10.90
N GLU A 80 1.15 -10.14 12.21
CA GLU A 80 1.20 -9.06 13.19
C GLU A 80 2.54 -8.31 13.22
N ILE A 81 3.65 -9.03 13.03
CA ILE A 81 4.99 -8.44 13.04
C ILE A 81 5.16 -7.51 11.83
N ILE A 82 4.77 -7.99 10.66
CA ILE A 82 4.83 -7.21 9.43
C ILE A 82 3.88 -6.01 9.50
N ALA A 83 2.68 -6.19 10.05
CA ALA A 83 1.72 -5.10 10.23
C ALA A 83 2.27 -4.00 11.17
N LYS A 84 3.04 -4.36 12.19
CA LYS A 84 3.71 -3.38 13.06
C LYS A 84 4.74 -2.55 12.29
N ILE A 85 5.46 -3.17 11.37
CA ILE A 85 6.42 -2.46 10.54
C ILE A 85 5.69 -1.52 9.57
N LEU A 86 4.59 -1.95 8.98
CA LEU A 86 3.74 -1.09 8.16
C LEU A 86 3.23 0.11 8.96
N LYS A 87 2.75 -0.11 10.18
CA LYS A 87 2.31 0.96 11.06
C LYS A 87 3.45 1.95 11.36
N LYS A 88 4.65 1.44 11.60
CA LYS A 88 5.84 2.27 11.79
C LYS A 88 6.12 3.13 10.55
N ASN A 89 5.98 2.57 9.36
CA ASN A 89 6.15 3.31 8.12
C ASN A 89 5.14 4.44 8.00
N LEU A 90 3.87 4.19 8.31
CA LEU A 90 2.82 5.21 8.28
C LEU A 90 3.13 6.35 9.25
N LEU A 91 3.54 6.03 10.47
CA LEU A 91 3.88 7.02 11.49
C LEU A 91 5.11 7.86 11.07
N THR A 92 6.15 7.21 10.60
CA THR A 92 7.40 7.88 10.20
C THR A 92 7.17 8.83 9.03
N LEU A 93 6.29 8.46 8.10
CA LEU A 93 5.96 9.28 6.94
C LEU A 93 4.92 10.37 7.26
N GLY A 94 4.41 10.41 8.48
CA GLY A 94 3.42 11.41 8.88
C GLY A 94 2.04 11.21 8.26
N ILE A 95 1.73 10.00 7.85
CA ILE A 95 0.43 9.68 7.22
C ILE A 95 -0.58 9.38 8.33
N LYS A 96 -1.57 10.25 8.51
CA LYS A 96 -2.53 10.17 9.61
C LYS A 96 -3.97 9.96 9.16
N ASN A 97 -4.32 10.43 7.97
CA ASN A 97 -5.71 10.47 7.51
C ASN A 97 -5.91 9.53 6.31
N GLY A 98 -7.12 9.01 6.18
CA GLY A 98 -7.49 8.17 5.05
C GLY A 98 -6.91 6.75 5.11
N ILE A 99 -6.45 6.30 6.28
CA ILE A 99 -5.78 5.01 6.44
C ILE A 99 -6.60 4.10 7.34
N THR A 100 -6.80 2.87 6.90
CA THR A 100 -7.30 1.78 7.73
C THR A 100 -6.32 0.62 7.63
N LEU A 101 -5.87 0.10 8.76
CA LEU A 101 -5.01 -1.07 8.82
C LEU A 101 -5.79 -2.22 9.47
N VAL A 102 -6.02 -3.28 8.72
CA VAL A 102 -6.72 -4.47 9.19
C VAL A 102 -5.70 -5.60 9.32
N VAL A 103 -5.51 -6.08 10.55
CA VAL A 103 -4.63 -7.23 10.82
C VAL A 103 -5.50 -8.46 10.89
N ASP A 104 -5.67 -9.13 9.77
CA ASP A 104 -6.57 -10.28 9.68
C ASP A 104 -6.26 -11.11 8.43
N ASP A 105 -6.82 -12.31 8.42
CA ASP A 105 -6.83 -13.16 7.24
C ASP A 105 -7.71 -12.53 6.15
N ILE A 106 -7.22 -12.53 4.92
CA ILE A 106 -7.90 -11.89 3.79
C ILE A 106 -9.26 -12.51 3.51
N LYS A 107 -9.39 -13.84 3.62
CA LYS A 107 -10.67 -14.50 3.40
C LYS A 107 -11.72 -14.03 4.39
N LYS A 108 -11.33 -13.86 5.66
CA LYS A 108 -12.23 -13.33 6.69
C LYS A 108 -12.61 -11.88 6.41
N PHE A 109 -11.64 -11.07 6.00
CA PHE A 109 -11.90 -9.68 5.65
C PHE A 109 -12.87 -9.58 4.48
N LEU A 110 -12.64 -10.32 3.40
CA LEU A 110 -13.48 -10.28 2.21
C LEU A 110 -14.92 -10.72 2.49
N SER A 111 -15.10 -11.68 3.40
CA SER A 111 -16.44 -12.17 3.73
C SER A 111 -17.26 -11.20 4.57
N ARG A 112 -16.61 -10.27 5.29
CA ARG A 112 -17.29 -9.34 6.21
C ARG A 112 -17.55 -7.96 5.61
N ASP A 113 -16.53 -7.38 4.98
CA ASP A 113 -16.49 -5.94 4.76
C ASP A 113 -16.44 -5.51 3.30
N LEU A 114 -16.15 -6.43 2.37
CA LEU A 114 -15.83 -6.06 1.00
C LEU A 114 -16.95 -5.28 0.30
N PHE A 115 -18.17 -5.77 0.39
CA PHE A 115 -19.29 -5.21 -0.36
C PHE A 115 -19.90 -3.96 0.25
N GLU A 116 -19.55 -3.64 1.48
CA GLU A 116 -20.07 -2.48 2.17
C GLU A 116 -19.24 -1.21 1.95
N LYS A 117 -17.93 -1.39 1.71
CA LYS A 117 -16.97 -0.28 1.69
C LYS A 117 -16.33 -0.04 0.34
N TYR A 118 -16.32 -1.03 -0.52
CA TYR A 118 -15.56 -0.97 -1.77
C TYR A 118 -16.34 -1.34 -3.02
#